data_c3422e2bd542af656463e5dbd4211099
#
_entry.id   c3422e2bd542af656463e5dbd4211099
#
_cell.length_a   1.000
_cell.length_b   1.000
_cell.length_c   1.000
_cell.angle_alpha   90.00
_cell.angle_beta   90.00
_cell.angle_gamma   90.00
#
_symmetry.space_group_name_H-M   'P 1'
#
loop_
_entity.id
_entity.type
_entity.pdbx_description
1 polymer ?
#
loop_
_entity_poly.entity_id
_entity_poly.type
_entity_poly.pdbx_seq_one_letter_code
_entity_poly.pdbx_strand_id
1 'polypeptide(L)'
;MQVIINYLKGYFYETNKQVLILVSIFTATLVVSNYYFGINEFIQNKSSLAVKLILWYAVFGVAFALPHLVLHIYRKGKMTISPVFLFLILLAPAIFSVKNSLTISFIITPDKNRDHYWNHILYWPLLLVIVTAILLLVWRIFDKEEPFYGLTKKNFKLKPYLLMLIIMIPFIA
;
A
#
# COMPACT_ATOMS: atom_id res chain seq x y z
N MET A 1 13.65 25.04 -2.66
CA MET A 1 12.20 25.28 -2.61
C MET A 1 11.57 25.37 -4.00
N GLN A 2 12.12 26.12 -4.93
CA GLN A 2 11.59 26.30 -6.30
C GLN A 2 11.42 24.98 -7.08
N VAL A 3 12.33 24.04 -6.91
CA VAL A 3 12.26 22.71 -7.56
C VAL A 3 11.03 21.93 -7.12
N ILE A 4 10.73 21.90 -5.82
CA ILE A 4 9.55 21.21 -5.28
C ILE A 4 8.26 21.86 -5.77
N ILE A 5 8.21 23.20 -5.78
CA ILE A 5 7.05 23.96 -6.28
C ILE A 5 6.81 23.67 -7.76
N ASN A 6 7.87 23.58 -8.57
CA ASN A 6 7.76 23.26 -9.99
C ASN A 6 7.25 21.81 -10.21
N TYR A 7 7.73 20.84 -9.42
CA TYR A 7 7.21 19.46 -9.45
C TYR A 7 5.73 19.40 -9.07
N LEU A 8 5.33 20.08 -7.99
CA LEU A 8 3.94 20.15 -7.59
C LEU A 8 3.05 20.80 -8.65
N LYS A 9 3.49 21.91 -9.23
CA LYS A 9 2.78 22.54 -10.33
C LYS A 9 2.65 21.59 -11.54
N GLY A 10 3.74 20.95 -11.96
CA GLY A 10 3.71 19.96 -13.05
C GLY A 10 2.72 18.86 -12.75
N TYR A 11 2.77 18.26 -11.57
CA TYR A 11 1.83 17.22 -11.15
C TYR A 11 0.36 17.68 -11.22
N PHE A 12 0.05 18.88 -10.70
CA PHE A 12 -1.33 19.41 -10.76
C PHE A 12 -1.81 19.74 -12.17
N TYR A 13 -0.89 20.11 -13.09
CA TYR A 13 -1.25 20.37 -14.48
C TYR A 13 -1.45 19.09 -15.29
N GLU A 14 -0.63 18.07 -15.06
CA GLU A 14 -0.66 16.81 -15.81
C GLU A 14 -1.73 15.85 -15.28
N THR A 15 -2.12 15.96 -14.00
CA THR A 15 -3.10 15.07 -13.39
C THR A 15 -4.52 15.42 -13.83
N ASN A 16 -5.27 14.41 -14.29
CA ASN A 16 -6.69 14.58 -14.59
C ASN A 16 -7.47 14.84 -13.29
N LYS A 17 -7.95 16.07 -13.13
CA LYS A 17 -8.64 16.54 -11.91
C LYS A 17 -9.91 15.74 -11.60
N GLN A 18 -10.64 15.29 -12.63
CA GLN A 18 -11.86 14.49 -12.44
C GLN A 18 -11.53 13.13 -11.83
N VAL A 19 -10.48 12.47 -12.33
CA VAL A 19 -10.00 11.20 -11.79
C VAL A 19 -9.49 11.39 -10.36
N LEU A 20 -8.72 12.45 -10.08
CA LEU A 20 -8.22 12.74 -8.75
C LEU A 20 -9.35 12.94 -7.74
N ILE A 21 -10.36 13.75 -8.07
CA ILE A 21 -11.53 13.99 -7.21
C ILE A 21 -12.28 12.68 -6.96
N LEU A 22 -12.52 11.89 -8.01
CA LEU A 22 -13.26 10.64 -7.91
C LEU A 22 -12.54 9.61 -7.04
N VAL A 23 -11.22 9.45 -7.21
CA VAL A 23 -10.39 8.58 -6.37
C VAL A 23 -10.36 9.08 -4.93
N SER A 24 -10.27 10.40 -4.71
CA SER A 24 -10.29 10.98 -3.37
C SER A 24 -11.61 10.74 -2.65
N ILE A 25 -12.75 10.94 -3.32
CA ILE A 25 -14.08 10.66 -2.76
C ILE A 25 -14.20 9.19 -2.42
N PHE A 26 -13.77 8.31 -3.32
CA PHE A 26 -13.81 6.87 -3.11
C PHE A 26 -12.96 6.45 -1.90
N THR A 27 -11.73 6.95 -1.82
CA THR A 27 -10.84 6.67 -0.67
C THR A 27 -11.45 7.16 0.64
N ALA A 28 -11.98 8.38 0.65
CA ALA A 28 -12.67 8.93 1.82
C ALA A 28 -13.87 8.06 2.22
N THR A 29 -14.67 7.61 1.26
CA THR A 29 -15.80 6.71 1.51
C THR A 29 -15.37 5.39 2.14
N LEU A 30 -14.31 4.76 1.62
CA LEU A 30 -13.76 3.52 2.21
C LEU A 30 -13.27 3.72 3.64
N VAL A 31 -12.55 4.82 3.89
CA VAL A 31 -12.05 5.14 5.25
C VAL A 31 -13.22 5.36 6.20
N VAL A 32 -14.19 6.22 5.84
CA VAL A 32 -15.37 6.49 6.67
C VAL A 32 -16.17 5.21 6.91
N SER A 33 -16.39 4.40 5.88
CA SER A 33 -17.10 3.12 6.02
C SER A 33 -16.39 2.16 6.97
N ASN A 34 -15.05 2.08 6.92
CA ASN A 34 -14.30 1.25 7.84
C ASN A 34 -14.49 1.68 9.30
N TYR A 35 -14.45 2.98 9.58
CA TYR A 35 -14.65 3.51 10.93
C TYR A 35 -16.11 3.41 11.38
N TYR A 36 -17.08 3.75 10.53
CA TYR A 36 -18.49 3.75 10.87
C TYR A 36 -19.05 2.35 11.12
N PHE A 37 -18.69 1.38 10.28
CA PHE A 37 -19.17 0.01 10.38
C PHE A 37 -18.26 -0.89 11.22
N GLY A 38 -17.13 -0.40 11.72
CA GLY A 38 -16.20 -1.20 12.53
C GLY A 38 -15.69 -2.45 11.78
N ILE A 39 -15.41 -2.34 10.47
CA ILE A 39 -15.06 -3.48 9.61
C ILE A 39 -13.85 -4.23 10.19
N ASN A 40 -12.84 -3.49 10.65
CA ASN A 40 -11.66 -4.08 11.27
C ASN A 40 -12.03 -4.93 12.49
N GLU A 41 -12.82 -4.40 13.43
CA GLU A 41 -13.25 -5.12 14.63
C GLU A 41 -14.11 -6.33 14.28
N PHE A 42 -15.04 -6.16 13.34
CA PHE A 42 -15.87 -7.25 12.85
C PHE A 42 -15.05 -8.43 12.32
N ILE A 43 -14.00 -8.15 11.53
CA ILE A 43 -13.16 -9.19 10.95
C ILE A 43 -12.23 -9.79 12.02
N GLN A 44 -11.62 -8.96 12.88
CA GLN A 44 -10.69 -9.43 13.90
C GLN A 44 -11.36 -10.32 14.95
N ASN A 45 -12.65 -10.12 15.22
CA ASN A 45 -13.43 -10.93 16.14
C ASN A 45 -13.81 -12.32 15.60
N LYS A 46 -13.52 -12.64 14.33
CA LYS A 46 -13.73 -13.99 13.79
C LYS A 46 -12.71 -14.97 14.37
N SER A 47 -13.15 -16.14 14.76
CA SER A 47 -12.29 -17.19 15.34
C SER A 47 -11.44 -17.91 14.28
N SER A 48 -11.97 -18.07 13.07
CA SER A 48 -11.30 -18.81 11.98
C SER A 48 -10.35 -17.91 11.19
N LEU A 49 -9.08 -18.34 11.08
CA LEU A 49 -8.08 -17.67 10.25
C LEU A 49 -8.50 -17.61 8.77
N ALA A 50 -9.08 -18.69 8.26
CA ALA A 50 -9.54 -18.72 6.86
C ALA A 50 -10.62 -17.68 6.59
N VAL A 51 -11.56 -17.50 7.52
CA VAL A 51 -12.61 -16.47 7.40
C VAL A 51 -11.98 -15.06 7.43
N LYS A 52 -11.03 -14.80 8.33
CA LYS A 52 -10.31 -13.52 8.36
C LYS A 52 -9.60 -13.22 7.03
N LEU A 53 -8.88 -14.21 6.49
CA LEU A 53 -8.18 -14.09 5.21
C LEU A 53 -9.14 -13.73 4.07
N ILE A 54 -10.26 -14.46 3.95
CA ILE A 54 -11.25 -14.23 2.90
C ILE A 54 -11.89 -12.85 3.03
N LEU A 55 -12.28 -12.45 4.22
CA LEU A 55 -12.90 -11.14 4.46
C LEU A 55 -11.92 -9.99 4.18
N TRP A 56 -10.69 -10.09 4.66
CA TRP A 56 -9.66 -9.09 4.35
C TRP A 56 -9.33 -9.05 2.85
N TYR A 57 -9.26 -10.22 2.20
CA TYR A 57 -9.06 -10.29 0.76
C TYR A 57 -10.18 -9.58 0.00
N ALA A 58 -11.43 -9.77 0.41
CA ALA A 58 -12.58 -9.10 -0.20
C ALA A 58 -12.51 -7.57 -0.02
N VAL A 59 -12.21 -7.10 1.20
CA VAL A 59 -12.08 -5.66 1.49
C VAL A 59 -10.98 -5.02 0.65
N PHE A 60 -9.77 -5.61 0.64
CA PHE A 60 -8.67 -5.09 -0.16
C PHE A 60 -8.90 -5.28 -1.66
N GLY A 61 -9.51 -6.39 -2.08
CA GLY A 61 -9.89 -6.64 -3.47
C GLY A 61 -10.80 -5.54 -4.00
N VAL A 62 -11.83 -5.16 -3.26
CA VAL A 62 -12.69 -4.04 -3.60
C VAL A 62 -11.89 -2.73 -3.65
N ALA A 63 -11.05 -2.46 -2.65
CA ALA A 63 -10.25 -1.25 -2.59
C ALA A 63 -9.30 -1.10 -3.78
N PHE A 64 -8.68 -2.17 -4.24
CA PHE A 64 -7.76 -2.16 -5.39
C PHE A 64 -8.50 -2.22 -6.74
N ALA A 65 -9.57 -3.02 -6.86
CA ALA A 65 -10.26 -3.20 -8.14
C ALA A 65 -11.17 -2.01 -8.51
N LEU A 66 -11.83 -1.40 -7.54
CA LEU A 66 -12.84 -0.36 -7.78
C LEU A 66 -12.27 0.89 -8.51
N PRO A 67 -11.10 1.46 -8.15
CA PRO A 67 -10.53 2.58 -8.89
C PRO A 67 -10.27 2.25 -10.36
N HIS A 68 -9.85 1.02 -10.65
CA HIS A 68 -9.60 0.57 -12.03
C HIS A 68 -10.89 0.36 -12.80
N LEU A 69 -11.93 -0.19 -12.16
CA LEU A 69 -13.26 -0.31 -12.77
C LEU A 69 -13.82 1.06 -13.13
N VAL A 70 -13.73 2.01 -12.22
CA VAL A 70 -14.17 3.39 -12.46
C VAL A 70 -13.41 4.03 -13.61
N LEU A 71 -12.08 3.87 -13.67
CA LEU A 71 -11.24 4.37 -14.76
C LEU A 71 -11.60 3.69 -16.09
N HIS A 72 -11.86 2.40 -16.07
CA HIS A 72 -12.26 1.65 -17.27
C HIS A 72 -13.59 2.15 -17.84
N ILE A 73 -14.58 2.37 -16.98
CA ILE A 73 -15.87 2.93 -17.36
C ILE A 73 -15.69 4.36 -17.89
N TYR A 74 -14.93 5.19 -17.17
CA TYR A 74 -14.67 6.58 -17.57
C TYR A 74 -13.98 6.68 -18.95
N ARG A 75 -13.04 5.80 -19.24
CA ARG A 75 -12.33 5.73 -20.52
C ARG A 75 -13.09 4.95 -21.61
N LYS A 76 -14.36 4.65 -21.40
CA LYS A 76 -15.23 3.92 -22.34
C LYS A 76 -14.63 2.61 -22.86
N GLY A 77 -14.02 1.85 -21.97
CA GLY A 77 -13.45 0.54 -22.31
C GLY A 77 -12.17 0.54 -23.15
N LYS A 78 -11.54 1.70 -23.38
CA LYS A 78 -10.31 1.81 -24.18
C LYS A 78 -9.03 1.41 -23.44
N MET A 79 -9.12 0.89 -22.22
CA MET A 79 -7.95 0.39 -21.49
C MET A 79 -7.71 -1.07 -21.85
N THR A 80 -6.56 -1.35 -22.45
CA THR A 80 -6.03 -2.71 -22.56
C THR A 80 -5.48 -3.14 -21.19
N ILE A 81 -6.10 -4.15 -20.60
CA ILE A 81 -5.65 -4.70 -19.32
C ILE A 81 -4.66 -5.81 -19.63
N SER A 82 -3.40 -5.65 -19.23
CA SER A 82 -2.38 -6.69 -19.41
C SER A 82 -2.61 -7.85 -18.43
N PRO A 83 -2.26 -9.11 -18.78
CA PRO A 83 -2.34 -10.25 -17.85
C PRO A 83 -1.51 -10.03 -16.59
N VAL A 84 -0.35 -9.38 -16.71
CA VAL A 84 0.51 -9.00 -15.57
C VAL A 84 -0.22 -8.08 -14.61
N PHE A 85 -0.93 -7.08 -15.12
CA PHE A 85 -1.70 -6.17 -14.31
C PHE A 85 -2.84 -6.88 -13.56
N LEU A 86 -3.55 -7.82 -14.23
CA LEU A 86 -4.57 -8.65 -13.57
C LEU A 86 -3.97 -9.49 -12.45
N PHE A 87 -2.81 -10.10 -12.69
CA PHE A 87 -2.12 -10.85 -11.65
C PHE A 87 -1.76 -9.96 -10.45
N LEU A 88 -1.22 -8.77 -10.68
CA LEU A 88 -0.83 -7.83 -9.61
C LEU A 88 -2.05 -7.33 -8.81
N ILE A 89 -3.17 -7.06 -9.48
CA ILE A 89 -4.39 -6.60 -8.80
C ILE A 89 -5.02 -7.69 -7.91
N LEU A 90 -4.75 -8.97 -8.20
CA LEU A 90 -5.15 -10.09 -7.35
C LEU A 90 -4.12 -10.38 -6.25
N LEU A 91 -2.84 -10.22 -6.55
CA LEU A 91 -1.74 -10.48 -5.62
C LEU A 91 -1.69 -9.46 -4.48
N ALA A 92 -1.90 -8.17 -4.77
CA ALA A 92 -1.83 -7.12 -3.76
C ALA A 92 -2.85 -7.35 -2.61
N PRO A 93 -4.15 -7.57 -2.86
CA PRO A 93 -5.10 -7.93 -1.80
C PRO A 93 -4.71 -9.18 -1.02
N ALA A 94 -4.11 -10.19 -1.67
CA ALA A 94 -3.66 -11.40 -1.00
C ALA A 94 -2.55 -11.10 0.03
N ILE A 95 -1.55 -10.30 -0.35
CA ILE A 95 -0.46 -9.89 0.56
C ILE A 95 -1.02 -9.11 1.75
N PHE A 96 -1.92 -8.14 1.50
CA PHE A 96 -2.51 -7.35 2.57
C PHE A 96 -3.45 -8.15 3.48
N SER A 97 -4.20 -9.12 2.93
CA SER A 97 -5.05 -9.99 3.72
C SER A 97 -4.23 -10.89 4.65
N VAL A 98 -3.14 -11.47 4.15
CA VAL A 98 -2.21 -12.27 4.96
C VAL A 98 -1.61 -11.40 6.06
N LYS A 99 -1.11 -10.20 5.73
CA LYS A 99 -0.54 -9.27 6.71
C LYS A 99 -1.51 -8.91 7.83
N ASN A 100 -2.78 -8.68 7.52
CA ASN A 100 -3.77 -8.27 8.52
C ASN A 100 -4.41 -9.43 9.29
N SER A 101 -4.36 -10.64 8.74
CA SER A 101 -4.92 -11.84 9.40
C SER A 101 -3.91 -12.59 10.27
N LEU A 102 -2.61 -12.50 9.92
CA LEU A 102 -1.57 -13.18 10.67
C LEU A 102 -0.97 -12.25 11.72
N THR A 103 -1.05 -12.67 12.97
CA THR A 103 -0.29 -12.05 14.06
C THR A 103 0.98 -12.87 14.25
N ILE A 104 2.12 -12.30 13.86
CA ILE A 104 3.43 -12.91 14.07
C ILE A 104 3.90 -12.46 15.44
N SER A 105 4.03 -13.39 16.38
CA SER A 105 4.60 -13.15 17.69
C SER A 105 5.71 -14.17 17.98
N PHE A 106 6.79 -13.71 18.52
CA PHE A 106 7.93 -14.53 18.92
C PHE A 106 8.05 -14.51 20.44
N ILE A 107 8.38 -15.65 21.04
CA ILE A 107 8.74 -15.70 22.46
C ILE A 107 10.24 -15.40 22.54
N ILE A 108 10.58 -14.14 22.83
CA ILE A 108 11.96 -13.64 22.86
C ILE A 108 12.49 -13.64 24.29
N THR A 109 11.64 -13.32 25.27
CA THR A 109 12.00 -13.24 26.68
C THR A 109 10.91 -13.88 27.55
N PRO A 110 11.29 -14.43 28.75
CA PRO A 110 10.30 -14.97 29.71
C PRO A 110 9.38 -13.90 30.31
N ASP A 111 9.82 -12.64 30.31
CA ASP A 111 9.04 -11.51 30.82
C ASP A 111 8.08 -10.99 29.74
N LYS A 112 6.78 -11.09 30.02
CA LYS A 112 5.70 -10.70 29.10
C LYS A 112 5.77 -9.24 28.61
N ASN A 113 6.21 -8.30 29.47
CA ASN A 113 6.29 -6.90 29.11
C ASN A 113 7.44 -6.66 28.14
N ARG A 114 8.59 -7.29 28.38
CA ARG A 114 9.75 -7.23 27.48
C ARG A 114 9.46 -7.95 26.16
N ASP A 115 8.77 -9.08 26.24
CA ASP A 115 8.40 -9.84 25.04
C ASP A 115 7.46 -9.02 24.14
N HIS A 116 6.45 -8.36 24.70
CA HIS A 116 5.57 -7.46 23.97
C HIS A 116 6.33 -6.30 23.30
N TYR A 117 7.26 -5.67 24.03
CA TYR A 117 8.09 -4.59 23.51
C TYR A 117 8.95 -5.03 22.31
N TRP A 118 9.67 -6.17 22.44
CA TRP A 118 10.50 -6.69 21.38
C TRP A 118 9.69 -7.14 20.16
N ASN A 119 8.53 -7.77 20.35
CA ASN A 119 7.64 -8.11 19.26
C ASN A 119 7.18 -6.88 18.48
N HIS A 120 6.90 -5.77 19.16
CA HIS A 120 6.52 -4.52 18.49
C HIS A 120 7.65 -3.93 17.65
N ILE A 121 8.87 -3.95 18.17
CA ILE A 121 10.05 -3.44 17.46
C ILE A 121 10.41 -4.31 16.27
N LEU A 122 10.39 -5.63 16.41
CA LEU A 122 10.81 -6.56 15.36
C LEU A 122 9.75 -6.76 14.27
N TYR A 123 8.49 -6.55 14.59
CA TYR A 123 7.38 -6.75 13.65
C TYR A 123 7.54 -5.91 12.37
N TRP A 124 7.83 -4.62 12.51
CA TRP A 124 7.93 -3.71 11.36
C TRP A 124 9.11 -3.99 10.44
N PRO A 125 10.35 -4.17 10.94
CA PRO A 125 11.48 -4.56 10.10
C PRO A 125 11.28 -5.91 9.41
N LEU A 126 10.73 -6.90 10.12
CA LEU A 126 10.45 -8.20 9.55
C LEU A 126 9.43 -8.10 8.41
N LEU A 127 8.33 -7.37 8.64
CA LEU A 127 7.32 -7.12 7.62
C LEU A 127 7.90 -6.41 6.40
N LEU A 128 8.75 -5.40 6.61
CA LEU A 128 9.45 -4.70 5.54
C LEU A 128 10.30 -5.65 4.69
N VAL A 129 11.07 -6.52 5.34
CA VAL A 129 11.90 -7.52 4.65
C VAL A 129 11.04 -8.48 3.83
N ILE A 130 9.96 -9.00 4.41
CA ILE A 130 9.06 -9.93 3.71
C ILE A 130 8.41 -9.25 2.50
N VAL A 131 7.86 -8.06 2.67
CA VAL A 131 7.21 -7.31 1.57
C VAL A 131 8.23 -6.96 0.49
N THR A 132 9.44 -6.53 0.87
CA THR A 132 10.51 -6.22 -0.10
C THR A 132 10.93 -7.47 -0.86
N ALA A 133 11.05 -8.62 -0.20
CA ALA A 133 11.36 -9.88 -0.87
C ALA A 133 10.29 -10.29 -1.88
N ILE A 134 9.01 -10.16 -1.52
CA ILE A 134 7.89 -10.43 -2.44
C ILE A 134 7.94 -9.47 -3.64
N LEU A 135 8.14 -8.18 -3.41
CA LEU A 135 8.25 -7.18 -4.47
C LEU A 135 9.46 -7.46 -5.39
N LEU A 136 10.60 -7.87 -4.83
CA LEU A 136 11.77 -8.27 -5.61
C LEU A 136 11.48 -9.50 -6.49
N LEU A 137 10.77 -10.50 -5.97
CA LEU A 137 10.36 -11.66 -6.75
C LEU A 137 9.43 -11.28 -7.90
N VAL A 138 8.41 -10.45 -7.63
CA VAL A 138 7.48 -9.95 -8.65
C VAL A 138 8.23 -9.18 -9.74
N TRP A 139 9.11 -8.25 -9.34
CA TRP A 139 9.93 -7.49 -10.28
C TRP A 139 10.83 -8.41 -11.13
N ARG A 140 11.47 -9.39 -10.52
CA ARG A 140 12.36 -10.31 -11.24
C ARG A 140 11.62 -11.16 -12.28
N ILE A 141 10.34 -11.47 -12.03
CA ILE A 141 9.52 -12.31 -12.92
C ILE A 141 8.94 -11.49 -14.07
N PHE A 142 8.44 -10.28 -13.78
CA PHE A 142 7.62 -9.52 -14.72
C PHE A 142 8.32 -8.30 -15.33
N ASP A 143 9.19 -7.60 -14.57
CA ASP A 143 9.73 -6.28 -14.93
C ASP A 143 11.26 -6.22 -14.85
N LYS A 144 11.95 -7.34 -15.09
CA LYS A 144 13.41 -7.46 -14.94
C LYS A 144 14.19 -6.46 -15.78
N GLU A 145 13.66 -6.02 -16.92
CA GLU A 145 14.30 -5.07 -17.82
C GLU A 145 14.16 -3.61 -17.35
N GLU A 146 13.18 -3.34 -16.50
CA GLU A 146 12.92 -2.01 -15.95
C GLU A 146 13.63 -1.80 -14.60
N PRO A 147 13.96 -0.56 -14.23
CA PRO A 147 14.51 -0.27 -12.91
C PRO A 147 13.54 -0.73 -11.80
N PHE A 148 14.08 -1.38 -10.76
CA PHE A 148 13.29 -1.88 -9.63
C PHE A 148 12.35 -0.80 -9.08
N TYR A 149 11.05 -0.88 -9.41
CA TYR A 149 9.99 0.08 -9.04
C TYR A 149 10.41 1.55 -9.19
N GLY A 150 11.13 1.88 -10.26
CA GLY A 150 11.61 3.24 -10.52
C GLY A 150 12.82 3.66 -9.68
N LEU A 151 13.37 2.78 -8.85
CA LEU A 151 14.60 3.06 -8.09
C LEU A 151 15.79 3.08 -9.04
N THR A 152 16.16 4.25 -9.50
CA THR A 152 17.34 4.47 -10.34
C THR A 152 18.27 5.47 -9.69
N LYS A 153 19.59 5.21 -9.77
CA LYS A 153 20.61 6.17 -9.35
C LYS A 153 20.90 7.23 -10.46
N LYS A 154 20.40 7.00 -11.67
CA LYS A 154 20.61 7.90 -12.79
C LYS A 154 19.87 9.21 -12.52
N ASN A 155 20.60 10.33 -12.49
CA ASN A 155 20.08 11.67 -12.19
C ASN A 155 19.47 11.86 -10.77
N PHE A 156 19.82 11.01 -9.81
CA PHE A 156 19.35 11.14 -8.43
C PHE A 156 19.95 12.40 -7.78
N LYS A 157 19.07 13.32 -7.39
CA LYS A 157 19.44 14.55 -6.65
C LYS A 157 19.01 14.38 -5.19
N LEU A 158 19.97 14.14 -4.29
CA LEU A 158 19.73 13.91 -2.87
C LEU A 158 19.08 15.11 -2.15
N LYS A 159 19.44 16.32 -2.55
CA LYS A 159 19.04 17.57 -1.88
C LYS A 159 17.51 17.76 -1.70
N PRO A 160 16.63 17.52 -2.70
CA PRO A 160 15.19 17.62 -2.52
C PRO A 160 14.64 16.62 -1.48
N TYR A 161 15.17 15.39 -1.45
CA TYR A 161 14.72 14.36 -0.52
C TYR A 161 15.11 14.66 0.93
N LEU A 162 16.34 15.15 1.14
CA LEU A 162 16.77 15.63 2.46
C LEU A 162 15.91 16.81 2.94
N LEU A 163 15.57 17.72 2.05
CA LEU A 163 14.72 18.86 2.40
C LEU A 163 13.31 18.38 2.79
N MET A 164 12.74 17.44 2.06
CA MET A 164 11.44 16.84 2.40
C MET A 164 11.49 16.10 3.74
N LEU A 165 12.56 15.37 4.00
CA LEU A 165 12.77 14.68 5.29
C LEU A 165 12.81 15.67 6.45
N ILE A 166 13.56 16.77 6.32
CA ILE A 166 13.64 17.82 7.33
C ILE A 166 12.28 18.47 7.60
N ILE A 167 11.48 18.71 6.55
CA ILE A 167 10.12 19.25 6.69
C ILE A 167 9.20 18.27 7.42
N MET A 168 9.41 16.96 7.27
CA MET A 168 8.56 15.94 7.91
C MET A 168 8.91 15.70 9.39
N ILE A 169 10.13 16.01 9.84
CA ILE A 169 10.55 15.80 11.24
C ILE A 169 9.55 16.35 12.27
N PRO A 170 9.09 17.63 12.19
CA PRO A 170 8.16 18.17 13.17
C PRO A 170 6.76 17.52 13.16
N PHE A 171 6.43 16.73 12.14
CA PHE A 171 5.15 15.99 12.09
C PHE A 171 5.27 14.55 12.62
N ILE A 172 6.49 14.06 12.85
CA ILE A 172 6.79 12.69 13.33
C ILE A 172 7.21 12.69 14.80
N ALA A 173 7.77 13.81 15.29
CA ALA A 173 8.14 14.00 16.69
C ALA A 173 6.95 14.37 17.56
#